data_04b65b8a36b374f930aff9c33f33a940
#
_entry.id   04b65b8a36b374f930aff9c33f33a940
#
_cell.length_a   1.000
_cell.length_b   1.000
_cell.length_c   1.000
_cell.angle_alpha   90.00
_cell.angle_beta   90.00
_cell.angle_gamma   90.00
#
_symmetry.space_group_name_H-M   'P 1'
#
loop_
_entity.id
_entity.type
_entity.pdbx_description
1 polymer ?
#
loop_
_entity_poly.entity_id
_entity_poly.type
_entity_poly.pdbx_seq_one_letter_code
_entity_poly.pdbx_strand_id
1 'polypeptide(L)'
;MPRPKTHDDALRVRLLDRAGELLSTEGPGALSLRRLAADVNTSTTAVYSLFGGKPALLDALYEEAFRRFGDRLAALPATDDPVEDIIRLGLVYRASALADPQFYLVMFSKVIPNFTPSAETDAAAADTFLPLVENVGRAVGCGMFVAAPHDQIALALWGVVHGLVSLELNGNLPPGVEIAPAYERAIRACADGWRRR
;
A
#
# COMPACT_ATOMS: atom_id res chain seq x y z
N MET A 1 13.96 24.60 25.86
CA MET A 1 12.56 24.16 25.78
C MET A 1 12.48 23.01 24.80
N PRO A 2 11.86 21.87 25.12
CA PRO A 2 11.66 20.80 24.15
C PRO A 2 10.73 21.32 23.04
N ARG A 3 11.09 21.01 21.77
CA ARG A 3 10.28 21.34 20.60
C ARG A 3 8.91 20.64 20.71
N PRO A 4 7.78 21.29 20.34
CA PRO A 4 6.47 20.62 20.40
C PRO A 4 6.45 19.37 19.52
N LYS A 5 6.00 18.23 20.05
CA LYS A 5 5.89 16.94 19.34
C LYS A 5 5.17 17.06 17.99
N THR A 6 4.13 17.89 17.88
CA THR A 6 3.37 18.14 16.65
C THR A 6 4.22 18.74 15.50
N HIS A 7 5.28 19.48 15.82
CA HIS A 7 6.16 20.05 14.78
C HIS A 7 7.12 18.98 14.23
N ASP A 8 7.56 18.06 15.07
CA ASP A 8 8.43 16.94 14.68
C ASP A 8 7.64 15.91 13.84
N ASP A 9 6.38 15.65 14.16
CA ASP A 9 5.51 14.76 13.38
C ASP A 9 5.24 15.33 11.97
N ALA A 10 4.92 16.60 11.85
CA ALA A 10 4.73 17.25 10.55
C ALA A 10 6.01 17.26 9.69
N LEU A 11 7.17 17.42 10.32
CA LEU A 11 8.46 17.33 9.64
C LEU A 11 8.74 15.88 9.20
N ARG A 12 8.45 14.91 10.05
CA ARG A 12 8.59 13.47 9.74
C ARG A 12 7.79 13.11 8.48
N VAL A 13 6.52 13.50 8.41
CA VAL A 13 5.65 13.25 7.25
C VAL A 13 6.24 13.86 5.98
N ARG A 14 6.63 15.13 5.99
CA ARG A 14 7.24 15.81 4.83
C ARG A 14 8.52 15.12 4.36
N LEU A 15 9.35 14.65 5.29
CA LEU A 15 10.58 13.93 4.96
C LEU A 15 10.27 12.58 4.30
N LEU A 16 9.27 11.84 4.79
CA LEU A 16 8.86 10.57 4.21
C LEU A 16 8.21 10.74 2.83
N ASP A 17 7.35 11.75 2.65
CA ASP A 17 6.77 12.09 1.34
C ASP A 17 7.87 12.38 0.33
N ARG A 18 8.82 13.25 0.69
CA ARG A 18 9.93 13.60 -0.19
C ARG A 18 10.86 12.43 -0.48
N ALA A 19 11.10 11.56 0.50
CA ALA A 19 11.88 10.34 0.31
C ALA A 19 11.22 9.38 -0.70
N GLY A 20 9.91 9.19 -0.60
CA GLY A 20 9.13 8.39 -1.55
C GLY A 20 9.19 8.97 -2.97
N GLU A 21 9.03 10.28 -3.14
CA GLU A 21 9.16 10.97 -4.42
C GLU A 21 10.56 10.76 -5.04
N LEU A 22 11.62 10.97 -4.28
CA LEU A 22 13.00 10.77 -4.76
C LEU A 22 13.24 9.35 -5.23
N LEU A 23 12.74 8.36 -4.49
CA LEU A 23 12.87 6.94 -4.86
C LEU A 23 12.11 6.62 -6.14
N SER A 24 10.90 7.14 -6.30
CA SER A 24 10.03 6.83 -7.45
C SER A 24 10.47 7.52 -8.74
N THR A 25 11.01 8.75 -8.65
CA THR A 25 11.36 9.55 -9.82
C THR A 25 12.81 9.43 -10.23
N GLU A 26 13.73 9.28 -9.29
CA GLU A 26 15.17 9.32 -9.53
C GLU A 26 15.90 8.05 -9.07
N GLY A 27 15.20 7.15 -8.42
CA GLY A 27 15.72 5.87 -7.94
C GLY A 27 16.53 5.97 -6.63
N PRO A 28 17.01 4.82 -6.12
CA PRO A 28 17.59 4.72 -4.77
C PRO A 28 18.93 5.46 -4.61
N GLY A 29 19.62 5.73 -5.71
CA GLY A 29 20.88 6.50 -5.70
C GLY A 29 20.68 7.98 -5.36
N ALA A 30 19.50 8.53 -5.64
CA ALA A 30 19.18 9.93 -5.36
C ALA A 30 18.87 10.20 -3.89
N LEU A 31 18.49 9.18 -3.11
CA LEU A 31 18.12 9.33 -1.70
C LEU A 31 19.36 9.45 -0.81
N SER A 32 19.62 10.65 -0.33
CA SER A 32 20.59 10.91 0.72
C SER A 32 19.98 11.82 1.81
N LEU A 33 20.38 11.63 3.08
CA LEU A 33 19.86 12.43 4.19
C LEU A 33 20.16 13.93 4.04
N ARG A 34 21.30 14.28 3.42
CA ARG A 34 21.68 15.67 3.15
C ARG A 34 20.76 16.31 2.11
N ARG A 35 20.50 15.62 1.01
CA ARG A 35 19.58 16.07 -0.04
C ARG A 35 18.16 16.21 0.51
N LEU A 36 17.69 15.18 1.22
CA LEU A 36 16.38 15.18 1.84
C LEU A 36 16.18 16.36 2.80
N ALA A 37 17.17 16.65 3.64
CA ALA A 37 17.15 17.81 4.54
C ALA A 37 17.04 19.14 3.77
N ALA A 38 17.82 19.28 2.69
CA ALA A 38 17.79 20.49 1.85
C ALA A 38 16.42 20.65 1.15
N ASP A 39 15.88 19.58 0.57
CA ASP A 39 14.62 19.61 -0.19
C ASP A 39 13.41 20.00 0.70
N VAL A 40 13.40 19.61 1.97
CA VAL A 40 12.32 19.98 2.90
C VAL A 40 12.64 21.19 3.79
N ASN A 41 13.75 21.86 3.53
CA ASN A 41 14.17 23.06 4.22
C ASN A 41 14.42 22.84 5.73
N THR A 42 15.19 21.78 6.07
CA THR A 42 15.58 21.43 7.45
C THR A 42 17.09 21.14 7.54
N SER A 43 17.58 20.85 8.73
CA SER A 43 18.97 20.45 8.95
C SER A 43 19.16 18.94 8.86
N THR A 44 20.33 18.50 8.41
CA THR A 44 20.71 17.07 8.45
C THR A 44 20.68 16.53 9.88
N THR A 45 21.01 17.35 10.88
CA THR A 45 20.91 16.99 12.30
C THR A 45 19.46 16.66 12.69
N ALA A 46 18.47 17.41 12.20
CA ALA A 46 17.06 17.12 12.45
C ALA A 46 16.64 15.79 11.83
N VAL A 47 17.12 15.47 10.61
CA VAL A 47 16.86 14.18 9.96
C VAL A 47 17.47 13.02 10.75
N TYR A 48 18.72 13.17 11.22
CA TYR A 48 19.36 12.17 12.08
C TYR A 48 18.63 12.01 13.43
N SER A 49 18.14 13.09 14.01
CA SER A 49 17.38 13.05 15.27
C SER A 49 16.06 12.27 15.12
N LEU A 50 15.40 12.37 13.95
CA LEU A 50 14.11 11.71 13.67
C LEU A 50 14.25 10.24 13.28
N PHE A 51 15.30 9.89 12.53
CA PHE A 51 15.42 8.55 11.94
C PHE A 51 16.69 7.80 12.35
N GLY A 52 17.70 8.46 12.91
CA GLY A 52 18.97 7.82 13.28
C GLY A 52 19.91 7.56 12.10
N GLY A 53 19.38 7.43 10.86
CA GLY A 53 20.19 7.16 9.67
C GLY A 53 19.38 6.69 8.48
N LYS A 54 20.06 6.44 7.34
CA LYS A 54 19.39 6.02 6.10
C LYS A 54 18.65 4.67 6.21
N PRO A 55 19.20 3.61 6.87
CA PRO A 55 18.45 2.36 7.02
C PRO A 55 17.14 2.52 7.78
N ALA A 56 17.15 3.23 8.91
CA ALA A 56 15.93 3.48 9.69
C ALA A 56 14.95 4.45 9.00
N LEU A 57 15.45 5.39 8.18
CA LEU A 57 14.58 6.19 7.29
C LEU A 57 13.84 5.30 6.28
N LEU A 58 14.52 4.32 5.70
CA LEU A 58 13.91 3.40 4.74
C LEU A 58 12.86 2.49 5.40
N ASP A 59 13.15 2.01 6.61
CA ASP A 59 12.20 1.23 7.40
C ASP A 59 10.96 2.07 7.76
N ALA A 60 11.16 3.29 8.23
CA ALA A 60 10.08 4.22 8.51
C ALA A 60 9.26 4.61 7.25
N LEU A 61 9.89 4.66 6.09
CA LEU A 61 9.20 4.92 4.82
C LEU A 61 8.32 3.73 4.40
N TYR A 62 8.82 2.51 4.57
CA TYR A 62 8.08 1.29 4.31
C TYR A 62 6.89 1.14 5.28
N GLU A 63 7.12 1.36 6.59
CA GLU A 63 6.09 1.42 7.61
C GLU A 63 4.98 2.43 7.27
N GLU A 64 5.35 3.66 6.93
CA GLU A 64 4.41 4.73 6.59
C GLU A 64 3.57 4.41 5.35
N ALA A 65 4.18 3.75 4.35
CA ALA A 65 3.49 3.32 3.15
C ALA A 65 2.36 2.33 3.48
N PHE A 66 2.66 1.28 4.24
CA PHE A 66 1.66 0.30 4.67
C PHE A 66 0.65 0.86 5.67
N ARG A 67 1.07 1.75 6.56
CA ARG A 67 0.17 2.42 7.49
C ARG A 67 -0.91 3.23 6.74
N ARG A 68 -0.51 4.09 5.79
CA ARG A 68 -1.48 4.86 4.97
C ARG A 68 -2.39 3.96 4.17
N PHE A 69 -1.85 2.91 3.61
CA PHE A 69 -2.63 1.93 2.86
C PHE A 69 -3.63 1.20 3.76
N GLY A 70 -3.18 0.68 4.91
CA GLY A 70 -4.02 0.01 5.90
C GLY A 70 -5.12 0.90 6.47
N ASP A 71 -4.80 2.17 6.81
CA ASP A 71 -5.78 3.15 7.29
C ASP A 71 -6.92 3.36 6.30
N ARG A 72 -6.62 3.41 4.98
CA ARG A 72 -7.65 3.56 3.94
C ARG A 72 -8.54 2.32 3.81
N LEU A 73 -7.97 1.13 3.94
CA LEU A 73 -8.75 -0.12 3.95
C LEU A 73 -9.63 -0.22 5.19
N ALA A 74 -9.08 0.10 6.35
CA ALA A 74 -9.79 0.05 7.63
C ALA A 74 -10.92 1.10 7.74
N ALA A 75 -10.85 2.20 6.99
CA ALA A 75 -11.90 3.21 6.94
C ALA A 75 -13.19 2.72 6.23
N LEU A 76 -13.16 1.58 5.55
CA LEU A 76 -14.34 1.01 4.91
C LEU A 76 -15.25 0.34 5.96
N PRO A 77 -16.50 0.81 6.12
CA PRO A 77 -17.44 0.11 7.00
C PRO A 77 -17.83 -1.24 6.39
N ALA A 78 -17.86 -2.27 7.23
CA ALA A 78 -18.40 -3.56 6.84
C ALA A 78 -19.92 -3.45 6.60
N THR A 79 -20.41 -4.22 5.61
CA THR A 79 -21.84 -4.33 5.31
C THR A 79 -22.34 -5.77 5.54
N ASP A 80 -23.61 -6.01 5.28
CA ASP A 80 -24.19 -7.37 5.35
C ASP A 80 -23.79 -8.22 4.13
N ASP A 81 -23.26 -7.63 3.07
CA ASP A 81 -22.76 -8.30 1.86
C ASP A 81 -21.23 -8.35 1.85
N PRO A 82 -20.63 -9.47 2.31
CA PRO A 82 -19.16 -9.59 2.33
C PRO A 82 -18.54 -9.65 0.92
N VAL A 83 -19.31 -10.03 -0.11
CA VAL A 83 -18.80 -10.03 -1.49
C VAL A 83 -18.69 -8.60 -2.00
N GLU A 84 -19.68 -7.75 -1.72
CA GLU A 84 -19.58 -6.32 -2.06
C GLU A 84 -18.49 -5.62 -1.24
N ASP A 85 -18.28 -6.01 0.02
CA ASP A 85 -17.16 -5.50 0.83
C ASP A 85 -15.80 -5.86 0.21
N ILE A 86 -15.63 -7.07 -0.35
CA ILE A 86 -14.44 -7.48 -1.11
C ILE A 86 -14.24 -6.58 -2.36
N ILE A 87 -15.31 -6.31 -3.11
CA ILE A 87 -15.25 -5.42 -4.29
C ILE A 87 -14.80 -4.01 -3.86
N ARG A 88 -15.39 -3.47 -2.80
CA ARG A 88 -15.06 -2.14 -2.26
C ARG A 88 -13.60 -2.07 -1.79
N LEU A 89 -13.08 -3.11 -1.12
CA LEU A 89 -11.67 -3.20 -0.77
C LEU A 89 -10.78 -3.12 -2.01
N GLY A 90 -11.13 -3.84 -3.09
CA GLY A 90 -10.39 -3.77 -4.35
C GLY A 90 -10.41 -2.37 -4.98
N LEU A 91 -11.55 -1.67 -4.94
CA LEU A 91 -11.65 -0.30 -5.44
C LEU A 91 -10.80 0.69 -4.62
N VAL A 92 -10.80 0.55 -3.28
CA VAL A 92 -9.95 1.37 -2.39
C VAL A 92 -8.48 1.05 -2.59
N TYR A 93 -8.12 -0.22 -2.85
CA TYR A 93 -6.75 -0.61 -3.20
C TYR A 93 -6.22 0.21 -4.38
N ARG A 94 -6.97 0.26 -5.50
CA ARG A 94 -6.59 1.06 -6.67
C ARG A 94 -6.54 2.56 -6.35
N ALA A 95 -7.59 3.10 -5.71
CA ALA A 95 -7.63 4.51 -5.33
C ALA A 95 -6.42 4.90 -4.46
N SER A 96 -6.01 4.03 -3.53
CA SER A 96 -4.84 4.21 -2.69
C SER A 96 -3.54 4.25 -3.48
N ALA A 97 -3.37 3.33 -4.42
CA ALA A 97 -2.20 3.25 -5.28
C ALA A 97 -2.06 4.47 -6.20
N LEU A 98 -3.18 4.98 -6.72
CA LEU A 98 -3.20 6.18 -7.58
C LEU A 98 -2.99 7.48 -6.78
N ALA A 99 -3.43 7.52 -5.52
CA ALA A 99 -3.23 8.68 -4.66
C ALA A 99 -1.76 8.84 -4.25
N ASP A 100 -1.07 7.73 -3.98
CA ASP A 100 0.32 7.73 -3.51
C ASP A 100 1.17 6.71 -4.30
N PRO A 101 1.40 6.92 -5.60
CA PRO A 101 2.11 5.96 -6.44
C PRO A 101 3.55 5.68 -5.99
N GLN A 102 4.21 6.67 -5.37
CA GLN A 102 5.53 6.53 -4.79
C GLN A 102 5.54 5.55 -3.61
N PHE A 103 4.50 5.56 -2.76
CA PHE A 103 4.39 4.60 -1.66
C PHE A 103 4.02 3.20 -2.17
N TYR A 104 3.18 3.10 -3.20
CA TYR A 104 2.90 1.81 -3.84
C TYR A 104 4.18 1.14 -4.37
N LEU A 105 5.09 1.90 -5.00
CA LEU A 105 6.38 1.39 -5.43
C LEU A 105 7.24 0.93 -4.24
N VAL A 106 7.26 1.68 -3.14
CA VAL A 106 8.00 1.29 -1.92
C VAL A 106 7.46 -0.02 -1.34
N MET A 107 6.14 -0.20 -1.31
CA MET A 107 5.51 -1.41 -0.77
C MET A 107 5.79 -2.66 -1.61
N PHE A 108 5.67 -2.57 -2.93
CA PHE A 108 5.55 -3.77 -3.78
C PHE A 108 6.67 -3.96 -4.80
N SER A 109 7.54 -2.99 -4.98
CA SER A 109 8.70 -3.15 -5.87
C SER A 109 10.00 -3.17 -5.08
N LYS A 110 10.96 -4.00 -5.51
CA LYS A 110 12.31 -4.03 -4.93
C LYS A 110 13.13 -2.81 -5.37
N VAL A 111 12.53 -1.62 -5.28
CA VAL A 111 13.18 -0.34 -5.68
C VAL A 111 14.43 -0.05 -4.85
N ILE A 112 14.48 -0.54 -3.62
CA ILE A 112 15.60 -0.30 -2.70
C ILE A 112 16.48 -1.55 -2.66
N PRO A 113 17.66 -1.55 -3.32
CA PRO A 113 18.57 -2.70 -3.29
C PRO A 113 19.01 -3.03 -1.86
N ASN A 114 19.03 -4.32 -1.52
CA ASN A 114 19.50 -4.83 -0.22
C ASN A 114 18.73 -4.27 1.00
N PHE A 115 17.55 -3.70 0.80
CA PHE A 115 16.67 -3.32 1.89
C PHE A 115 15.86 -4.53 2.34
N THR A 116 15.85 -4.77 3.64
CA THR A 116 14.98 -5.72 4.31
C THR A 116 14.31 -4.94 5.45
N PRO A 117 12.97 -4.87 5.48
CA PRO A 117 12.26 -4.21 6.57
C PRO A 117 12.56 -4.92 7.90
N SER A 118 12.36 -4.22 9.01
CA SER A 118 12.40 -4.84 10.33
C SER A 118 11.28 -5.89 10.46
N ALA A 119 11.46 -6.88 11.33
CA ALA A 119 10.43 -7.92 11.53
C ALA A 119 9.08 -7.34 12.00
N GLU A 120 9.12 -6.25 12.77
CA GLU A 120 7.94 -5.54 13.23
C GLU A 120 7.20 -4.85 12.05
N THR A 121 7.95 -4.15 11.22
CA THR A 121 7.42 -3.46 10.04
C THR A 121 6.89 -4.45 9.00
N ASP A 122 7.57 -5.58 8.81
CA ASP A 122 7.14 -6.63 7.88
C ASP A 122 5.84 -7.32 8.36
N ALA A 123 5.71 -7.55 9.68
CA ALA A 123 4.47 -8.06 10.27
C ALA A 123 3.30 -7.07 10.08
N ALA A 124 3.51 -5.77 10.35
CA ALA A 124 2.50 -4.74 10.13
C ALA A 124 2.08 -4.63 8.65
N ALA A 125 3.02 -4.83 7.72
CA ALA A 125 2.72 -4.90 6.30
C ALA A 125 1.82 -6.10 5.96
N ALA A 126 2.12 -7.29 6.52
CA ALA A 126 1.32 -8.49 6.33
C ALA A 126 -0.11 -8.33 6.87
N ASP A 127 -0.30 -7.60 7.97
CA ASP A 127 -1.61 -7.34 8.57
C ASP A 127 -2.55 -6.57 7.65
N THR A 128 -2.04 -5.82 6.68
CA THR A 128 -2.88 -5.11 5.68
C THR A 128 -3.63 -6.06 4.73
N PHE A 129 -3.26 -7.33 4.69
CA PHE A 129 -3.96 -8.37 3.93
C PHE A 129 -5.15 -8.98 4.69
N LEU A 130 -5.16 -8.88 6.03
CA LEU A 130 -6.18 -9.51 6.89
C LEU A 130 -7.61 -9.07 6.56
N PRO A 131 -7.93 -7.78 6.31
CA PRO A 131 -9.30 -7.38 5.98
C PRO A 131 -9.88 -8.12 4.75
N LEU A 132 -9.05 -8.45 3.77
CA LEU A 132 -9.48 -9.24 2.62
C LEU A 132 -9.76 -10.70 3.02
N VAL A 133 -8.86 -11.32 3.79
CA VAL A 133 -9.04 -12.70 4.29
C VAL A 133 -10.28 -12.82 5.16
N GLU A 134 -10.54 -11.85 6.03
CA GLU A 134 -11.72 -11.80 6.89
C GLU A 134 -13.02 -11.71 6.08
N ASN A 135 -13.10 -10.83 5.08
CA ASN A 135 -14.27 -10.70 4.23
C ASN A 135 -14.50 -11.96 3.37
N VAL A 136 -13.43 -12.60 2.89
CA VAL A 136 -13.52 -13.92 2.24
C VAL A 136 -14.06 -14.96 3.22
N GLY A 137 -13.57 -14.99 4.46
CA GLY A 137 -14.07 -15.88 5.51
C GLY A 137 -15.56 -15.68 5.79
N ARG A 138 -16.04 -14.43 5.83
CA ARG A 138 -17.47 -14.10 5.96
C ARG A 138 -18.27 -14.64 4.76
N ALA A 139 -17.77 -14.45 3.51
CA ALA A 139 -18.44 -14.91 2.30
C ALA A 139 -18.53 -16.44 2.22
N VAL A 140 -17.49 -17.16 2.67
CA VAL A 140 -17.52 -18.63 2.80
C VAL A 140 -18.47 -19.05 3.91
N GLY A 141 -18.41 -18.42 5.08
CA GLY A 141 -19.22 -18.75 6.26
C GLY A 141 -20.72 -18.57 6.04
N CYS A 142 -21.15 -17.55 5.28
CA CYS A 142 -22.55 -17.36 4.91
C CYS A 142 -22.98 -18.13 3.64
N GLY A 143 -22.08 -18.93 3.05
CA GLY A 143 -22.38 -19.78 1.89
C GLY A 143 -22.45 -19.06 0.55
N MET A 144 -22.02 -17.81 0.47
CA MET A 144 -21.91 -17.08 -0.81
C MET A 144 -20.76 -17.58 -1.67
N PHE A 145 -19.64 -17.95 -1.03
CA PHE A 145 -18.50 -18.56 -1.70
C PHE A 145 -18.42 -20.07 -1.44
N VAL A 146 -17.77 -20.78 -2.34
CA VAL A 146 -17.46 -22.20 -2.16
C VAL A 146 -16.52 -22.40 -0.97
N ALA A 147 -16.61 -23.59 -0.34
CA ALA A 147 -15.71 -23.96 0.76
C ALA A 147 -14.30 -24.20 0.22
N ALA A 148 -13.39 -23.25 0.45
CA ALA A 148 -11.98 -23.35 0.12
C ALA A 148 -11.16 -22.56 1.16
N PRO A 149 -9.84 -22.76 1.26
CA PRO A 149 -8.98 -21.97 2.16
C PRO A 149 -9.10 -20.47 1.85
N HIS A 150 -9.38 -19.67 2.88
CA HIS A 150 -9.69 -18.25 2.74
C HIS A 150 -8.50 -17.46 2.16
N ASP A 151 -7.29 -17.82 2.55
CA ASP A 151 -6.05 -17.23 2.07
C ASP A 151 -5.82 -17.46 0.57
N GLN A 152 -6.22 -18.62 0.03
CA GLN A 152 -6.11 -18.92 -1.40
C GLN A 152 -7.10 -18.08 -2.22
N ILE A 153 -8.34 -17.93 -1.77
CA ILE A 153 -9.33 -17.07 -2.41
C ILE A 153 -8.85 -15.60 -2.35
N ALA A 154 -8.41 -15.16 -1.17
CA ALA A 154 -7.91 -13.81 -0.97
C ALA A 154 -6.68 -13.52 -1.84
N LEU A 155 -5.76 -14.47 -1.97
CA LEU A 155 -4.58 -14.35 -2.85
C LEU A 155 -4.98 -14.20 -4.33
N ALA A 156 -5.96 -14.96 -4.80
CA ALA A 156 -6.45 -14.85 -6.17
C ALA A 156 -7.06 -13.46 -6.44
N LEU A 157 -7.90 -12.97 -5.53
CA LEU A 157 -8.51 -11.63 -5.62
C LEU A 157 -7.44 -10.54 -5.58
N TRP A 158 -6.48 -10.64 -4.63
CA TRP A 158 -5.37 -9.70 -4.55
C TRP A 158 -4.50 -9.72 -5.81
N GLY A 159 -4.20 -10.89 -6.36
CA GLY A 159 -3.44 -11.01 -7.61
C GLY A 159 -4.07 -10.26 -8.78
N VAL A 160 -5.41 -10.28 -8.89
CA VAL A 160 -6.14 -9.52 -9.91
C VAL A 160 -5.98 -8.01 -9.69
N VAL A 161 -6.27 -7.51 -8.49
CA VAL A 161 -6.21 -6.06 -8.23
C VAL A 161 -4.79 -5.54 -8.31
N HIS A 162 -3.83 -6.26 -7.75
CA HIS A 162 -2.41 -5.89 -7.78
C HIS A 162 -1.87 -5.88 -9.22
N GLY A 163 -2.16 -6.90 -10.00
CA GLY A 163 -1.73 -6.99 -11.40
C GLY A 163 -2.24 -5.84 -12.25
N LEU A 164 -3.53 -5.52 -12.14
CA LEU A 164 -4.15 -4.43 -12.92
C LEU A 164 -3.62 -3.05 -12.50
N VAL A 165 -3.47 -2.79 -11.19
CA VAL A 165 -2.87 -1.55 -10.70
C VAL A 165 -1.42 -1.42 -11.14
N SER A 166 -0.66 -2.53 -11.10
CA SER A 166 0.73 -2.54 -11.56
C SER A 166 0.84 -2.21 -13.04
N LEU A 167 -0.04 -2.77 -13.90
CA LEU A 167 -0.09 -2.42 -15.32
C LEU A 167 -0.41 -0.94 -15.54
N GLU A 168 -1.35 -0.39 -14.80
CA GLU A 168 -1.75 1.01 -14.88
C GLU A 168 -0.62 1.96 -14.48
N LEU A 169 -0.01 1.74 -13.30
CA LEU A 169 1.04 2.61 -12.78
C LEU A 169 2.34 2.56 -13.61
N ASN A 170 2.63 1.41 -14.22
CA ASN A 170 3.80 1.26 -15.09
C ASN A 170 3.56 1.67 -16.54
N GLY A 171 2.36 2.16 -16.89
CA GLY A 171 2.03 2.55 -18.26
C GLY A 171 1.99 1.39 -19.27
N ASN A 172 1.80 0.16 -18.81
CA ASN A 172 1.82 -1.05 -19.63
C ASN A 172 0.42 -1.46 -20.15
N LEU A 173 -0.53 -0.55 -20.12
CA LEU A 173 -1.87 -0.82 -20.67
C LEU A 173 -1.84 -0.78 -22.20
N PRO A 174 -2.55 -1.69 -22.87
CA PRO A 174 -2.72 -1.62 -24.32
C PRO A 174 -3.41 -0.32 -24.75
N PRO A 175 -3.07 0.25 -25.92
CA PRO A 175 -3.71 1.45 -26.43
C PRO A 175 -5.25 1.32 -26.49
N GLY A 176 -5.95 2.34 -26.02
CA GLY A 176 -7.43 2.41 -26.06
C GLY A 176 -8.15 1.61 -24.96
N VAL A 177 -7.41 0.98 -24.03
CA VAL A 177 -8.03 0.31 -22.88
C VAL A 177 -8.36 1.33 -21.79
N GLU A 178 -9.63 1.47 -21.46
CA GLU A 178 -10.08 2.20 -20.29
C GLU A 178 -10.02 1.30 -19.05
N ILE A 179 -9.04 1.53 -18.19
CA ILE A 179 -8.75 0.64 -17.05
C ILE A 179 -9.85 0.70 -15.98
N ALA A 180 -10.42 1.87 -15.67
CA ALA A 180 -11.33 2.03 -14.53
C ALA A 180 -12.56 1.09 -14.62
N PRO A 181 -13.34 1.06 -15.73
CA PRO A 181 -14.44 0.12 -15.85
C PRO A 181 -14.00 -1.33 -16.02
N ALA A 182 -12.82 -1.58 -16.59
CA ALA A 182 -12.26 -2.93 -16.71
C ALA A 182 -11.81 -3.48 -15.34
N TYR A 183 -11.26 -2.64 -14.49
CA TYR A 183 -10.78 -3.00 -13.17
C TYR A 183 -11.91 -3.52 -12.28
N GLU A 184 -13.01 -2.79 -12.14
CA GLU A 184 -14.16 -3.24 -11.34
C GLU A 184 -14.77 -4.52 -11.90
N ARG A 185 -14.94 -4.62 -13.23
CA ARG A 185 -15.43 -5.85 -13.87
C ARG A 185 -14.54 -7.06 -13.61
N ALA A 186 -13.22 -6.87 -13.61
CA ALA A 186 -12.29 -7.97 -13.33
C ALA A 186 -12.38 -8.46 -11.89
N ILE A 187 -12.52 -7.56 -10.91
CA ILE A 187 -12.71 -7.94 -9.51
C ILE A 187 -14.02 -8.71 -9.36
N ARG A 188 -15.12 -8.18 -9.90
CA ARG A 188 -16.44 -8.84 -9.85
C ARG A 188 -16.40 -10.22 -10.51
N ALA A 189 -15.80 -10.36 -11.68
CA ALA A 189 -15.66 -11.63 -12.37
C ALA A 189 -14.83 -12.65 -11.57
N CYS A 190 -13.74 -12.19 -10.93
CA CYS A 190 -12.94 -13.03 -10.06
C CYS A 190 -13.75 -13.49 -8.83
N ALA A 191 -14.46 -12.58 -8.17
CA ALA A 191 -15.33 -12.92 -7.03
C ALA A 191 -16.46 -13.85 -7.43
N ASP A 192 -17.11 -13.62 -8.58
CA ASP A 192 -18.18 -14.48 -9.10
C ASP A 192 -17.70 -15.90 -9.43
N GLY A 193 -16.42 -16.06 -9.81
CA GLY A 193 -15.79 -17.37 -10.00
C GLY A 193 -15.75 -18.23 -8.72
N TRP A 194 -15.82 -17.61 -7.55
CA TRP A 194 -15.86 -18.28 -6.24
C TRP A 194 -17.29 -18.45 -5.69
N ARG A 195 -18.32 -17.90 -6.34
CA ARG A 195 -19.71 -18.05 -5.88
C ARG A 195 -20.14 -19.50 -5.88
N ARG A 196 -20.87 -19.87 -4.84
CA ARG A 196 -21.54 -21.16 -4.77
C ARG A 196 -22.70 -21.14 -5.78
N ARG A 197 -22.72 -22.11 -6.68
CA ARG A 197 -23.79 -22.32 -7.67
C ARG A 197 -24.96 -23.04 -7.05
#